data_2ac906aa3d2c58a4fad991a23d7f3a06
#
_entry.id   2ac906aa3d2c58a4fad991a23d7f3a06
#
_cell.length_a   1.000
_cell.length_b   1.000
_cell.length_c   1.000
_cell.angle_alpha   90.00
_cell.angle_beta   90.00
_cell.angle_gamma   90.00
#
_symmetry.space_group_name_H-M   'P 1'
#
loop_
_entity.id
_entity.type
_entity.pdbx_description
1 polymer ?
#
loop_
_entity_poly.entity_id
_entity_poly.type
_entity_poly.pdbx_seq_one_letter_code
_entity_poly.pdbx_strand_id
1 'polypeptide(L)'
;RFIIQEGERVTKYYIHMNDSYHIIEPDYEWCDVYGCVNANFTHCPKEKYPKLVSLAPSFGIRYETNFLKAAINTMVTLSSVWKSVLRKSEWNKATQKNECNKKRNIKHFFTRRYKAWKNRLPLSAYDNEIKSEDDYVFFLSTLWYSDEWNQNDKTVNLRRAHYVRVCKSIPGVTFEGGLLGDAFSSNQLFADVYTDKRETFANWLEKTKRSAFVFNTPAFWNCHGWKLGEFLALGKCIISTPLSNDLPHPLEHGVNIHFVEENELSIREAVEYILAHPDYRHKLELGARDYWEKWGTPLASLNLLEIRN
;
A
#
# COMPACT_ATOMS: atom_id res chain seq x y z
N ARG A 1 -0.82 -12.35 14.48
CA ARG A 1 -0.83 -12.50 15.94
C ARG A 1 0.59 -12.74 16.44
N PHE A 2 1.02 -12.04 17.46
CA PHE A 2 2.27 -12.30 18.18
C PHE A 2 2.14 -11.82 19.64
N ILE A 3 3.07 -12.25 20.47
CA ILE A 3 3.10 -11.94 21.90
C ILE A 3 4.50 -11.40 22.21
N ILE A 4 4.55 -10.33 22.98
CA ILE A 4 5.79 -9.79 23.55
C ILE A 4 5.72 -9.99 25.06
N GLN A 5 6.81 -10.51 25.64
CA GLN A 5 6.96 -10.67 27.07
C GLN A 5 8.15 -9.82 27.53
N GLU A 6 7.89 -8.89 28.45
CA GLU A 6 8.87 -8.01 29.08
C GLU A 6 8.82 -8.24 30.60
N GLY A 7 9.74 -9.07 31.11
CA GLY A 7 9.67 -9.52 32.49
C GLY A 7 8.40 -10.34 32.74
N GLU A 8 7.55 -9.90 33.66
CA GLU A 8 6.27 -10.54 33.97
C GLU A 8 5.12 -10.03 33.08
N ARG A 9 5.30 -8.91 32.40
CA ARG A 9 4.29 -8.34 31.50
C ARG A 9 4.23 -9.11 30.20
N VAL A 10 3.04 -9.59 29.85
CA VAL A 10 2.74 -10.27 28.58
C VAL A 10 1.72 -9.45 27.82
N THR A 11 2.07 -8.98 26.61
CA THR A 11 1.18 -8.19 25.75
C THR A 11 0.95 -8.91 24.43
N LYS A 12 -0.31 -9.04 24.04
CA LYS A 12 -0.75 -9.71 22.81
C LYS A 12 -1.07 -8.68 21.75
N TYR A 13 -0.47 -8.84 20.58
CA TYR A 13 -0.63 -7.93 19.44
C TYR A 13 -1.29 -8.63 18.27
N TYR A 14 -2.18 -7.92 17.60
CA TYR A 14 -2.69 -8.29 16.30
C TYR A 14 -2.45 -7.15 15.31
N ILE A 15 -1.91 -7.45 14.13
CA ILE A 15 -1.76 -6.48 13.02
C ILE A 15 -2.71 -6.89 11.90
N HIS A 16 -3.69 -6.01 11.65
CA HIS A 16 -4.66 -6.12 10.58
C HIS A 16 -4.14 -5.39 9.34
N MET A 17 -3.75 -6.17 8.32
CA MET A 17 -3.17 -5.67 7.06
C MET A 17 -4.06 -5.95 5.85
N ASN A 18 -5.35 -6.25 6.05
CA ASN A 18 -6.30 -6.49 4.97
C ASN A 18 -6.78 -5.16 4.37
N ASP A 19 -7.34 -5.22 3.18
CA ASP A 19 -7.90 -4.08 2.45
C ASP A 19 -9.28 -3.63 3.00
N SER A 20 -9.52 -3.81 4.30
CA SER A 20 -10.79 -3.50 4.96
C SER A 20 -10.55 -2.96 6.36
N TYR A 21 -11.42 -2.04 6.78
CA TYR A 21 -11.47 -1.53 8.16
C TYR A 21 -12.25 -2.42 9.13
N HIS A 22 -12.96 -3.43 8.64
CA HIS A 22 -13.81 -4.28 9.49
C HIS A 22 -12.98 -5.02 10.53
N ILE A 23 -13.36 -4.87 11.79
CA ILE A 23 -12.70 -5.55 12.90
C ILE A 23 -12.94 -7.05 12.79
N ILE A 24 -11.89 -7.83 12.96
CA ILE A 24 -11.97 -9.28 13.07
C ILE A 24 -12.16 -9.61 14.55
N GLU A 25 -13.42 -9.74 14.98
CA GLU A 25 -13.79 -9.87 16.38
C GLU A 25 -12.99 -10.94 17.17
N PRO A 26 -12.78 -12.18 16.66
CA PRO A 26 -11.97 -13.15 17.40
C PRO A 26 -10.51 -12.76 17.59
N ASP A 27 -9.96 -11.90 16.70
CA ASP A 27 -8.61 -11.37 16.82
C ASP A 27 -8.57 -10.19 17.77
N TYR A 28 -9.61 -9.35 17.72
CA TYR A 28 -9.78 -8.21 18.62
C TYR A 28 -9.97 -8.63 20.08
N GLU A 29 -10.79 -9.65 20.33
CA GLU A 29 -10.96 -10.21 21.67
C GLU A 29 -9.66 -10.81 22.21
N TRP A 30 -8.90 -11.50 21.34
CA TRP A 30 -7.68 -12.18 21.75
C TRP A 30 -6.54 -11.22 22.10
N CYS A 31 -6.41 -10.07 21.42
CA CYS A 31 -5.27 -9.17 21.57
C CYS A 31 -5.51 -8.09 22.64
N ASP A 32 -4.42 -7.52 23.12
CA ASP A 32 -4.42 -6.33 23.99
C ASP A 32 -4.29 -5.05 23.13
N VAL A 33 -3.56 -5.14 21.99
CA VAL A 33 -3.38 -4.06 21.02
C VAL A 33 -3.73 -4.56 19.63
N TYR A 34 -4.61 -3.82 18.93
CA TYR A 34 -5.07 -4.13 17.57
C TYR A 34 -4.60 -3.06 16.59
N GLY A 35 -3.46 -3.28 15.95
CA GLY A 35 -2.95 -2.39 14.89
C GLY A 35 -3.70 -2.62 13.57
N CYS A 36 -4.19 -1.56 12.93
CA CYS A 36 -4.91 -1.64 11.67
C CYS A 36 -4.37 -0.64 10.65
N VAL A 37 -3.98 -1.12 9.47
CA VAL A 37 -3.48 -0.27 8.38
C VAL A 37 -4.61 0.52 7.70
N ASN A 38 -5.83 0.00 7.72
CA ASN A 38 -7.03 0.64 7.20
C ASN A 38 -8.01 0.99 8.33
N ALA A 39 -7.51 1.54 9.44
CA ALA A 39 -8.38 1.99 10.52
C ALA A 39 -9.39 3.03 10.01
N ASN A 40 -10.61 2.98 10.54
CA ASN A 40 -11.66 3.94 10.22
C ASN A 40 -12.44 4.24 11.49
N PHE A 41 -12.12 5.35 12.15
CA PHE A 41 -12.70 5.70 13.46
C PHE A 41 -14.15 6.18 13.35
N THR A 42 -14.62 6.53 12.16
CA THR A 42 -16.05 6.81 11.93
C THR A 42 -16.89 5.53 12.03
N HIS A 43 -16.41 4.43 11.46
CA HIS A 43 -17.11 3.13 11.46
C HIS A 43 -16.71 2.25 12.67
N CYS A 44 -15.51 2.44 13.18
CA CYS A 44 -14.95 1.71 14.31
C CYS A 44 -14.50 2.70 15.38
N PRO A 45 -15.42 3.37 16.09
CA PRO A 45 -15.08 4.42 17.04
C PRO A 45 -14.28 3.87 18.24
N LYS A 46 -13.36 4.68 18.75
CA LYS A 46 -12.46 4.30 19.87
C LYS A 46 -13.20 3.94 21.15
N GLU A 47 -14.38 4.51 21.36
CA GLU A 47 -15.23 4.19 22.51
C GLU A 47 -15.66 2.73 22.50
N LYS A 48 -15.92 2.18 21.31
CA LYS A 48 -16.27 0.75 21.12
C LYS A 48 -15.03 -0.12 20.95
N TYR A 49 -14.00 0.41 20.31
CA TYR A 49 -12.77 -0.33 19.97
C TYR A 49 -11.52 0.34 20.57
N PRO A 50 -11.37 0.42 21.90
CA PRO A 50 -10.26 1.13 22.56
C PRO A 50 -8.87 0.55 22.27
N LYS A 51 -8.77 -0.73 21.88
CA LYS A 51 -7.50 -1.37 21.52
C LYS A 51 -7.04 -1.02 20.09
N LEU A 52 -7.90 -0.35 19.28
CA LEU A 52 -7.62 -0.04 17.89
C LEU A 52 -6.59 1.07 17.75
N VAL A 53 -5.49 0.77 17.04
CA VAL A 53 -4.42 1.70 16.71
C VAL A 53 -4.32 1.80 15.20
N SER A 54 -4.38 3.03 14.66
CA SER A 54 -4.12 3.25 13.23
C SER A 54 -2.63 3.11 12.93
N LEU A 55 -2.32 2.40 11.86
CA LEU A 55 -0.97 2.24 11.31
C LEU A 55 -0.89 2.86 9.91
N ALA A 56 0.29 3.36 9.55
CA ALA A 56 0.52 3.87 8.20
C ALA A 56 0.39 2.77 7.14
N PRO A 57 0.09 3.13 5.87
CA PRO A 57 0.05 2.20 4.76
C PRO A 57 1.37 1.45 4.63
N SER A 58 1.30 0.13 4.69
CA SER A 58 2.47 -0.73 4.60
C SER A 58 2.67 -1.26 3.20
N PHE A 59 3.91 -1.53 2.85
CA PHE A 59 4.30 -2.17 1.60
C PHE A 59 5.34 -3.27 1.84
N GLY A 60 5.54 -4.11 0.84
CA GLY A 60 6.41 -5.27 1.01
C GLY A 60 7.88 -4.95 0.79
N ILE A 61 8.69 -4.99 1.83
CA ILE A 61 10.15 -4.85 1.75
C ILE A 61 10.85 -6.21 1.91
N ARG A 62 12.09 -6.29 1.42
CA ARG A 62 13.02 -7.37 1.72
C ARG A 62 13.73 -7.02 3.03
N TYR A 63 13.27 -7.62 4.12
CA TYR A 63 13.87 -7.38 5.44
C TYR A 63 15.28 -7.97 5.53
N GLU A 64 15.46 -9.20 5.05
CA GLU A 64 16.75 -9.88 5.11
C GLU A 64 17.39 -9.91 3.72
N THR A 65 18.52 -9.22 3.57
CA THR A 65 19.25 -9.13 2.29
C THR A 65 20.14 -10.35 2.05
N ASN A 66 20.62 -11.01 3.12
CA ASN A 66 21.42 -12.20 3.02
C ASN A 66 20.53 -13.44 2.85
N PHE A 67 20.73 -14.17 1.75
CA PHE A 67 19.92 -15.36 1.42
C PHE A 67 19.99 -16.46 2.48
N LEU A 68 21.17 -16.73 3.04
CA LEU A 68 21.32 -17.77 4.06
C LEU A 68 20.57 -17.41 5.34
N LYS A 69 20.66 -16.14 5.78
CA LYS A 69 19.88 -15.67 6.93
C LYS A 69 18.38 -15.72 6.64
N ALA A 70 17.95 -15.33 5.43
CA ALA A 70 16.55 -15.44 5.01
C ALA A 70 16.06 -16.90 5.04
N ALA A 71 16.89 -17.85 4.61
CA ALA A 71 16.58 -19.28 4.66
C ALA A 71 16.45 -19.78 6.12
N ILE A 72 17.40 -19.42 6.99
CA ILE A 72 17.38 -19.78 8.43
C ILE A 72 16.12 -19.21 9.09
N ASN A 73 15.83 -17.92 8.89
CA ASN A 73 14.63 -17.26 9.42
C ASN A 73 13.34 -17.92 8.91
N THR A 74 13.36 -18.43 7.66
CA THR A 74 12.24 -19.19 7.10
C THR A 74 12.05 -20.52 7.82
N MET A 75 13.12 -21.22 8.16
CA MET A 75 13.06 -22.48 8.91
C MET A 75 12.59 -22.26 10.35
N VAL A 76 13.11 -21.22 11.03
CA VAL A 76 12.65 -20.84 12.37
C VAL A 76 11.15 -20.49 12.36
N THR A 77 10.71 -19.72 11.36
CA THR A 77 9.27 -19.40 11.21
C THR A 77 8.44 -20.65 10.93
N LEU A 78 8.96 -21.60 10.13
CA LEU A 78 8.27 -22.87 9.87
C LEU A 78 8.08 -23.65 11.16
N SER A 79 9.10 -23.72 12.03
CA SER A 79 9.00 -24.43 13.31
C SER A 79 7.90 -23.86 14.22
N SER A 80 7.74 -22.52 14.23
CA SER A 80 6.71 -21.84 15.03
C SER A 80 5.29 -22.00 14.47
N VAL A 81 5.15 -22.13 13.14
CA VAL A 81 3.83 -22.29 12.48
C VAL A 81 3.54 -23.73 12.06
N TRP A 82 4.43 -24.68 12.37
CA TRP A 82 4.32 -26.07 11.95
C TRP A 82 2.98 -26.70 12.30
N LYS A 83 2.53 -26.50 13.54
CA LYS A 83 1.22 -26.99 14.00
C LYS A 83 0.05 -26.42 13.20
N SER A 84 0.12 -25.15 12.81
CA SER A 84 -0.95 -24.50 12.01
C SER A 84 -0.91 -24.94 10.54
N VAL A 85 0.28 -25.23 10.00
CA VAL A 85 0.43 -25.76 8.63
C VAL A 85 -0.08 -27.19 8.52
N LEU A 86 0.07 -27.99 9.59
CA LEU A 86 -0.39 -29.39 9.63
C LEU A 86 -1.85 -29.55 10.06
N ARG A 87 -2.39 -28.65 10.89
CA ARG A 87 -3.80 -28.69 11.34
C ARG A 87 -4.75 -28.26 10.24
N LYS A 88 -5.03 -29.15 9.33
CA LYS A 88 -5.97 -28.98 8.22
C LYS A 88 -7.44 -28.82 8.62
N SER A 89 -7.81 -29.21 9.85
CA SER A 89 -9.21 -29.44 10.19
C SER A 89 -9.94 -28.26 10.84
N GLU A 90 -9.24 -27.36 11.53
CA GLU A 90 -9.90 -26.29 12.28
C GLU A 90 -10.15 -25.02 11.44
N TRP A 91 -9.29 -24.72 10.46
CA TRP A 91 -9.48 -23.59 9.56
C TRP A 91 -10.67 -23.75 8.60
N ASN A 92 -10.93 -24.99 8.15
CA ASN A 92 -12.06 -25.29 7.25
C ASN A 92 -13.42 -25.21 7.94
N LYS A 93 -13.50 -25.26 9.28
CA LYS A 93 -14.75 -25.10 10.03
C LYS A 93 -15.15 -23.63 10.25
N ALA A 94 -14.17 -22.72 10.29
CA ALA A 94 -14.39 -21.29 10.50
C ALA A 94 -14.68 -20.51 9.21
N THR A 95 -14.30 -21.05 8.04
CA THR A 95 -14.53 -20.44 6.74
C THR A 95 -15.42 -21.36 5.90
N GLN A 96 -16.73 -21.29 6.12
CA GLN A 96 -17.75 -21.89 5.25
C GLN A 96 -17.89 -21.13 3.92
N LYS A 97 -16.80 -20.78 3.24
CA LYS A 97 -16.85 -20.33 1.86
C LYS A 97 -15.95 -21.18 0.99
N ASN A 98 -16.62 -21.82 0.06
CA ASN A 98 -16.13 -22.67 -1.00
C ASN A 98 -14.98 -22.04 -1.79
N GLU A 99 -14.11 -22.94 -2.29
CA GLU A 99 -13.28 -22.74 -3.46
C GLU A 99 -11.99 -21.96 -3.33
N CYS A 100 -11.14 -22.32 -2.38
CA CYS A 100 -9.71 -22.36 -2.68
C CYS A 100 -9.01 -23.51 -1.96
N ASN A 101 -9.33 -24.72 -2.38
CA ASN A 101 -8.64 -25.96 -2.02
C ASN A 101 -7.24 -26.07 -2.64
N LYS A 102 -6.48 -24.97 -2.74
CA LYS A 102 -5.05 -25.06 -2.99
C LYS A 102 -4.41 -25.54 -1.69
N LYS A 103 -4.10 -26.84 -1.66
CA LYS A 103 -3.32 -27.49 -0.60
C LYS A 103 -2.18 -26.57 -0.20
N ARG A 104 -2.30 -25.88 0.93
CA ARG A 104 -1.20 -25.11 1.55
C ARG A 104 -0.19 -26.11 2.04
N ASN A 105 0.66 -26.61 1.14
CA ASN A 105 1.73 -27.56 1.46
C ASN A 105 3.01 -26.80 1.80
N ILE A 106 3.96 -27.50 2.38
CA ILE A 106 5.29 -26.97 2.72
C ILE A 106 5.95 -26.33 1.49
N LYS A 107 5.83 -26.94 0.30
CA LYS A 107 6.35 -26.39 -0.95
C LYS A 107 5.80 -25.00 -1.24
N HIS A 108 4.49 -24.78 -1.03
CA HIS A 108 3.86 -23.47 -1.22
C HIS A 108 4.39 -22.43 -0.23
N PHE A 109 4.61 -22.81 1.04
CA PHE A 109 5.19 -21.94 2.05
C PHE A 109 6.58 -21.43 1.63
N PHE A 110 7.49 -22.32 1.25
CA PHE A 110 8.84 -21.96 0.81
C PHE A 110 8.83 -21.17 -0.49
N THR A 111 8.04 -21.59 -1.47
CA THR A 111 7.94 -20.89 -2.76
C THR A 111 7.44 -19.45 -2.59
N ARG A 112 6.46 -19.23 -1.73
CA ARG A 112 5.93 -17.89 -1.44
C ARG A 112 6.98 -17.00 -0.77
N ARG A 113 7.73 -17.53 0.20
CA ARG A 113 8.78 -16.78 0.88
C ARG A 113 9.96 -16.48 -0.04
N TYR A 114 10.38 -17.46 -0.84
CA TYR A 114 11.43 -17.24 -1.84
C TYR A 114 11.02 -16.19 -2.88
N LYS A 115 9.80 -16.25 -3.41
CA LYS A 115 9.29 -15.24 -4.33
C LYS A 115 9.22 -13.86 -3.67
N ALA A 116 8.77 -13.77 -2.44
CA ALA A 116 8.75 -12.52 -1.69
C ALA A 116 10.17 -11.96 -1.49
N TRP A 117 11.12 -12.80 -1.12
CA TRP A 117 12.51 -12.40 -0.98
C TRP A 117 13.14 -11.96 -2.31
N LYS A 118 12.91 -12.70 -3.39
CA LYS A 118 13.45 -12.39 -4.72
C LYS A 118 12.89 -11.12 -5.32
N ASN A 119 11.57 -10.89 -5.18
CA ASN A 119 10.86 -9.82 -5.90
C ASN A 119 10.72 -8.53 -5.10
N ARG A 120 11.03 -8.52 -3.79
CA ARG A 120 10.99 -7.31 -2.98
C ARG A 120 12.37 -6.67 -2.90
N LEU A 121 12.41 -5.38 -2.74
CA LEU A 121 13.64 -4.61 -2.55
C LEU A 121 13.89 -4.33 -1.06
N PRO A 122 15.13 -4.12 -0.63
CA PRO A 122 15.43 -3.69 0.74
C PRO A 122 14.87 -2.29 0.98
N LEU A 123 14.67 -1.92 2.25
CA LEU A 123 14.16 -0.59 2.59
C LEU A 123 15.05 0.54 2.06
N SER A 124 16.38 0.33 2.07
CA SER A 124 17.35 1.29 1.50
C SER A 124 17.14 1.58 0.01
N ALA A 125 16.46 0.72 -0.74
CA ALA A 125 16.11 1.00 -2.14
C ALA A 125 15.06 2.13 -2.27
N TYR A 126 14.37 2.47 -1.19
CA TYR A 126 13.41 3.57 -1.15
C TYR A 126 14.05 4.90 -0.73
N ASP A 127 15.35 4.91 -0.41
CA ASP A 127 16.08 6.15 -0.24
C ASP A 127 16.14 6.86 -1.60
N ASN A 128 15.70 8.12 -1.61
CA ASN A 128 15.58 8.89 -2.84
C ASN A 128 16.89 9.59 -3.18
N GLU A 129 17.84 8.85 -3.72
CA GLU A 129 19.10 9.40 -4.25
C GLU A 129 18.90 10.06 -5.62
N ILE A 130 17.85 9.65 -6.36
CA ILE A 130 17.54 10.15 -7.70
C ILE A 130 16.58 11.34 -7.59
N LYS A 131 17.00 12.48 -8.07
CA LYS A 131 16.16 13.68 -8.13
C LYS A 131 15.02 13.49 -9.12
N SER A 132 13.82 13.96 -8.78
CA SER A 132 12.67 14.01 -9.69
C SER A 132 13.01 14.85 -10.92
N GLU A 133 12.67 14.34 -12.11
CA GLU A 133 12.75 15.07 -13.36
C GLU A 133 11.58 16.05 -13.46
N ASP A 134 11.75 17.17 -14.14
CA ASP A 134 10.75 18.24 -14.11
C ASP A 134 9.53 17.94 -14.98
N ASP A 135 9.69 17.16 -16.04
CA ASP A 135 8.68 16.89 -17.07
C ASP A 135 8.31 15.41 -17.20
N TYR A 136 9.00 14.50 -16.52
CA TYR A 136 8.73 13.07 -16.61
C TYR A 136 7.71 12.61 -15.57
N VAL A 137 6.69 11.89 -16.04
CA VAL A 137 5.63 11.31 -15.19
C VAL A 137 5.43 9.85 -15.52
N PHE A 138 5.61 8.99 -14.54
CA PHE A 138 5.36 7.56 -14.64
C PHE A 138 4.17 7.14 -13.77
N PHE A 139 3.22 6.43 -14.38
CA PHE A 139 2.13 5.81 -13.65
C PHE A 139 1.77 4.45 -14.25
N LEU A 140 1.86 3.42 -13.45
CA LEU A 140 1.47 2.07 -13.84
C LEU A 140 0.61 1.44 -12.75
N SER A 141 -0.62 1.08 -13.09
CA SER A 141 -1.56 0.49 -12.15
C SER A 141 -2.39 -0.60 -12.82
N THR A 142 -2.95 -1.51 -12.03
CA THR A 142 -3.81 -2.57 -12.54
C THR A 142 -5.24 -2.05 -12.68
N LEU A 143 -5.89 -2.36 -13.81
CA LEU A 143 -7.34 -2.31 -13.92
C LEU A 143 -7.91 -3.42 -13.05
N TRP A 144 -8.78 -3.03 -12.12
CA TRP A 144 -9.53 -4.00 -11.35
C TRP A 144 -10.78 -4.37 -12.14
N TYR A 145 -10.98 -5.65 -12.35
CA TYR A 145 -12.15 -6.18 -13.01
C TYR A 145 -12.64 -7.41 -12.27
N SER A 146 -13.90 -7.38 -11.86
CA SER A 146 -14.59 -8.53 -11.31
C SER A 146 -16.08 -8.40 -11.57
N ASP A 147 -16.70 -9.46 -12.05
CA ASP A 147 -18.16 -9.53 -12.27
C ASP A 147 -18.96 -9.35 -10.97
N GLU A 148 -18.35 -9.64 -9.82
CA GLU A 148 -18.95 -9.51 -8.49
C GLU A 148 -18.82 -8.10 -7.88
N TRP A 149 -18.00 -7.17 -8.47
CA TRP A 149 -17.51 -5.96 -7.81
C TRP A 149 -17.89 -4.67 -8.53
N ASN A 150 -18.97 -4.66 -9.22
CA ASN A 150 -19.35 -3.74 -10.31
C ASN A 150 -19.28 -2.23 -10.08
N GLN A 151 -19.42 -1.68 -8.87
CA GLN A 151 -19.46 -0.21 -8.68
C GLN A 151 -18.15 0.37 -8.16
N ASN A 152 -17.54 -0.23 -7.15
CA ASN A 152 -16.30 0.28 -6.55
C ASN A 152 -15.11 0.16 -7.51
N ASP A 153 -15.04 -0.89 -8.32
CA ASP A 153 -14.00 -1.10 -9.33
C ASP A 153 -14.03 -0.04 -10.40
N LYS A 154 -15.23 0.27 -10.89
CA LYS A 154 -15.43 1.30 -11.90
C LYS A 154 -14.94 2.65 -11.41
N THR A 155 -15.23 3.02 -10.16
CA THR A 155 -14.81 4.29 -9.57
C THR A 155 -13.29 4.37 -9.43
N VAL A 156 -12.64 3.33 -8.90
CA VAL A 156 -11.17 3.28 -8.77
C VAL A 156 -10.49 3.36 -10.13
N ASN A 157 -11.01 2.63 -11.11
CA ASN A 157 -10.47 2.64 -12.48
C ASN A 157 -10.68 4.00 -13.16
N LEU A 158 -11.85 4.65 -12.96
CA LEU A 158 -12.13 5.98 -13.50
C LEU A 158 -11.19 7.05 -12.94
N ARG A 159 -10.98 7.11 -11.62
CA ARG A 159 -10.03 8.04 -10.99
C ARG A 159 -8.63 7.91 -11.59
N ARG A 160 -8.16 6.68 -11.78
CA ARG A 160 -6.86 6.38 -12.40
C ARG A 160 -6.83 6.76 -13.89
N ALA A 161 -7.92 6.51 -14.62
CA ALA A 161 -8.03 6.88 -16.03
C ALA A 161 -8.02 8.41 -16.22
N HIS A 162 -8.73 9.17 -15.38
CA HIS A 162 -8.70 10.64 -15.39
C HIS A 162 -7.28 11.16 -15.25
N TYR A 163 -6.52 10.64 -14.28
CA TYR A 163 -5.13 11.03 -14.10
C TYR A 163 -4.26 10.73 -15.33
N VAL A 164 -4.37 9.53 -15.90
CA VAL A 164 -3.61 9.15 -17.11
C VAL A 164 -3.95 10.03 -18.29
N ARG A 165 -5.25 10.31 -18.52
CA ARG A 165 -5.72 11.20 -19.60
C ARG A 165 -5.16 12.60 -19.45
N VAL A 166 -5.24 13.14 -18.26
CA VAL A 166 -4.70 14.48 -17.96
C VAL A 166 -3.22 14.52 -18.26
N CYS A 167 -2.41 13.61 -17.70
CA CYS A 167 -0.97 13.61 -17.91
C CYS A 167 -0.57 13.45 -19.40
N LYS A 168 -1.31 12.62 -20.16
CA LYS A 168 -1.09 12.46 -21.61
C LYS A 168 -1.44 13.71 -22.42
N SER A 169 -2.29 14.59 -21.91
CA SER A 169 -2.82 15.76 -22.64
C SER A 169 -2.12 17.08 -22.32
N ILE A 170 -1.27 17.14 -21.27
CA ILE A 170 -0.56 18.36 -20.91
C ILE A 170 0.72 18.50 -21.76
N PRO A 171 0.86 19.60 -22.53
CA PRO A 171 2.07 19.86 -23.30
C PRO A 171 3.32 19.94 -22.38
N GLY A 172 4.41 19.35 -22.82
CA GLY A 172 5.68 19.34 -22.06
C GLY A 172 5.79 18.25 -21.01
N VAL A 173 4.73 17.43 -20.80
CA VAL A 173 4.81 16.25 -19.94
C VAL A 173 5.20 15.02 -20.78
N THR A 174 6.27 14.38 -20.39
CA THR A 174 6.68 13.07 -20.90
C THR A 174 6.04 11.98 -20.06
N PHE A 175 4.85 11.50 -20.50
CA PHE A 175 4.09 10.49 -19.76
C PHE A 175 4.46 9.08 -20.19
N GLU A 176 4.73 8.20 -19.21
CA GLU A 176 4.95 6.77 -19.41
C GLU A 176 4.06 5.92 -18.51
N GLY A 177 3.49 4.83 -19.06
CA GLY A 177 2.68 3.88 -18.30
C GLY A 177 1.24 3.83 -18.76
N GLY A 178 0.33 3.62 -17.81
CA GLY A 178 -1.10 3.44 -18.05
C GLY A 178 -1.73 2.41 -17.12
N LEU A 179 -2.84 1.80 -17.57
CA LEU A 179 -3.57 0.80 -16.81
C LEU A 179 -3.37 -0.59 -17.41
N LEU A 180 -2.87 -1.53 -16.59
CA LEU A 180 -2.66 -2.95 -16.97
C LEU A 180 -3.92 -3.77 -16.73
N GLY A 181 -4.30 -4.65 -17.66
CA GLY A 181 -5.39 -5.61 -17.46
C GLY A 181 -5.38 -6.72 -18.51
N ASP A 182 -5.72 -7.94 -18.11
CA ASP A 182 -5.74 -9.10 -19.01
C ASP A 182 -7.08 -9.26 -19.74
N ALA A 183 -8.18 -8.73 -19.18
CA ALA A 183 -9.55 -8.85 -19.75
C ALA A 183 -9.99 -7.60 -20.54
N PHE A 184 -9.06 -6.79 -20.97
CA PHE A 184 -9.33 -5.42 -21.38
C PHE A 184 -9.82 -5.28 -22.82
N SER A 185 -9.57 -6.24 -23.68
CA SER A 185 -9.91 -6.17 -25.10
C SER A 185 -11.40 -5.88 -25.39
N SER A 186 -12.28 -6.01 -24.38
CA SER A 186 -13.72 -5.77 -24.52
C SER A 186 -14.24 -4.49 -23.89
N ASN A 187 -13.45 -3.76 -23.06
CA ASN A 187 -13.93 -2.56 -22.37
C ASN A 187 -13.40 -1.28 -23.01
N GLN A 188 -14.16 -0.73 -23.96
CA GLN A 188 -13.81 0.49 -24.71
C GLN A 188 -13.62 1.73 -23.80
N LEU A 189 -14.17 1.73 -22.57
CA LEU A 189 -14.10 2.88 -21.65
C LEU A 189 -12.67 3.25 -21.24
N PHE A 190 -11.74 2.30 -21.25
CA PHE A 190 -10.35 2.48 -20.81
C PHE A 190 -9.31 2.24 -21.90
N ALA A 191 -9.76 2.10 -23.18
CA ALA A 191 -8.87 1.77 -24.31
C ALA A 191 -7.75 2.79 -24.50
N ASP A 192 -8.03 4.06 -24.26
CA ASP A 192 -7.11 5.20 -24.40
C ASP A 192 -6.03 5.26 -23.31
N VAL A 193 -6.27 4.61 -22.18
CA VAL A 193 -5.37 4.60 -21.01
C VAL A 193 -4.72 3.23 -20.75
N TYR A 194 -5.07 2.24 -21.57
CA TYR A 194 -4.55 0.89 -21.45
C TYR A 194 -3.07 0.79 -21.85
N THR A 195 -2.36 -0.13 -21.21
CA THR A 195 -1.03 -0.56 -21.59
C THR A 195 -0.84 -2.05 -21.30
N ASP A 196 -0.11 -2.74 -22.16
CA ASP A 196 0.36 -4.13 -21.97
C ASP A 196 1.78 -4.19 -21.41
N LYS A 197 2.47 -3.05 -21.35
CA LYS A 197 3.85 -2.94 -20.89
C LYS A 197 3.93 -3.21 -19.40
N ARG A 198 4.42 -4.38 -19.03
CA ARG A 198 4.69 -4.77 -17.64
C ARG A 198 6.10 -4.37 -17.27
N GLU A 199 6.26 -3.87 -16.05
CA GLU A 199 7.56 -3.52 -15.50
C GLU A 199 7.98 -4.53 -14.43
N THR A 200 9.29 -4.72 -14.30
CA THR A 200 9.85 -5.33 -13.09
C THR A 200 9.67 -4.36 -11.92
N PHE A 201 9.64 -4.88 -10.69
CA PHE A 201 9.50 -4.01 -9.54
C PHE A 201 10.65 -2.99 -9.40
N ALA A 202 11.88 -3.39 -9.76
CA ALA A 202 13.03 -2.50 -9.78
C ALA A 202 12.85 -1.35 -10.80
N ASN A 203 12.45 -1.66 -12.03
CA ASN A 203 12.20 -0.63 -13.05
C ASN A 203 11.04 0.28 -12.65
N TRP A 204 9.97 -0.29 -12.07
CA TRP A 204 8.85 0.49 -11.56
C TRP A 204 9.32 1.50 -10.50
N LEU A 205 10.18 1.06 -9.56
CA LEU A 205 10.71 1.92 -8.52
C LEU A 205 11.58 3.04 -9.11
N GLU A 206 12.50 2.72 -10.03
CA GLU A 206 13.37 3.71 -10.69
C GLU A 206 12.57 4.76 -11.46
N LYS A 207 11.58 4.34 -12.24
CA LYS A 207 10.69 5.25 -12.96
C LYS A 207 9.85 6.11 -12.01
N THR A 208 9.37 5.52 -10.90
CA THR A 208 8.65 6.26 -9.87
C THR A 208 9.53 7.31 -9.20
N LYS A 209 10.80 7.00 -8.90
CA LYS A 209 11.76 7.97 -8.36
C LYS A 209 11.98 9.15 -9.27
N ARG A 210 12.09 8.91 -10.59
CA ARG A 210 12.29 9.94 -11.60
C ARG A 210 11.06 10.80 -11.84
N SER A 211 9.85 10.30 -11.59
CA SER A 211 8.62 11.06 -11.79
C SER A 211 8.62 12.37 -11.04
N ALA A 212 8.20 13.46 -11.69
CA ALA A 212 8.00 14.77 -11.09
C ALA A 212 6.99 14.71 -9.92
N PHE A 213 5.91 13.97 -10.12
CA PHE A 213 4.87 13.71 -9.12
C PHE A 213 4.25 12.34 -9.36
N VAL A 214 3.49 11.88 -8.39
CA VAL A 214 2.81 10.58 -8.42
C VAL A 214 1.35 10.73 -8.06
N PHE A 215 0.51 9.76 -8.44
CA PHE A 215 -0.92 9.79 -8.16
C PHE A 215 -1.33 8.67 -7.21
N ASN A 216 -2.06 9.06 -6.16
CA ASN A 216 -2.72 8.16 -5.23
C ASN A 216 -4.24 8.31 -5.30
N THR A 217 -4.94 7.24 -5.04
CA THR A 217 -6.39 7.21 -4.81
C THR A 217 -6.70 6.02 -3.93
N PRO A 218 -7.75 6.08 -3.08
CA PRO A 218 -8.22 4.90 -2.38
C PRO A 218 -8.35 3.73 -3.34
N ALA A 219 -7.85 2.57 -2.93
CA ALA A 219 -7.88 1.37 -3.71
C ALA A 219 -9.21 0.64 -3.50
N PHE A 220 -9.23 -0.65 -3.81
CA PHE A 220 -10.39 -1.50 -3.64
C PHE A 220 -10.93 -1.46 -2.19
N TRP A 221 -12.24 -1.48 -2.00
CA TRP A 221 -12.92 -1.28 -0.71
C TRP A 221 -12.51 0.01 0.03
N ASN A 222 -12.13 1.03 -0.73
CA ASN A 222 -11.66 2.30 -0.19
C ASN A 222 -10.44 2.19 0.74
N CYS A 223 -9.65 1.11 0.61
CA CYS A 223 -8.45 0.94 1.42
C CYS A 223 -7.32 1.89 0.99
N HIS A 224 -6.39 2.13 1.90
CA HIS A 224 -5.11 2.73 1.54
C HIS A 224 -4.34 1.78 0.61
N GLY A 225 -4.00 2.26 -0.58
CA GLY A 225 -3.15 1.49 -1.48
C GLY A 225 -1.72 1.39 -0.95
N TRP A 226 -1.04 0.26 -1.22
CA TRP A 226 0.38 0.09 -0.89
C TRP A 226 1.27 1.19 -1.48
N LYS A 227 0.88 1.73 -2.64
CA LYS A 227 1.57 2.82 -3.30
C LYS A 227 1.66 4.09 -2.45
N LEU A 228 0.65 4.39 -1.64
CA LEU A 228 0.71 5.55 -0.74
C LEU A 228 1.91 5.43 0.21
N GLY A 229 2.10 4.26 0.84
CA GLY A 229 3.27 4.01 1.69
C GLY A 229 4.59 4.09 0.93
N GLU A 230 4.66 3.54 -0.28
CA GLU A 230 5.85 3.62 -1.14
C GLU A 230 6.16 5.06 -1.56
N PHE A 231 5.16 5.85 -1.92
CA PHE A 231 5.32 7.25 -2.32
C PHE A 231 5.78 8.14 -1.15
N LEU A 232 5.23 7.92 0.05
CA LEU A 232 5.69 8.60 1.26
C LEU A 232 7.14 8.23 1.58
N ALA A 233 7.49 6.94 1.52
CA ALA A 233 8.86 6.47 1.75
C ALA A 233 9.87 7.04 0.74
N LEU A 234 9.45 7.27 -0.49
CA LEU A 234 10.26 7.88 -1.54
C LEU A 234 10.33 9.41 -1.44
N GLY A 235 9.53 10.05 -0.57
CA GLY A 235 9.42 11.50 -0.52
C GLY A 235 8.95 12.08 -1.85
N LYS A 236 7.88 11.52 -2.44
CA LYS A 236 7.34 12.01 -3.72
C LYS A 236 6.31 13.11 -3.51
N CYS A 237 6.26 14.05 -4.44
CA CYS A 237 5.11 14.94 -4.58
C CYS A 237 3.88 14.10 -4.94
N ILE A 238 2.93 13.97 -4.01
CA ILE A 238 1.75 13.10 -4.14
C ILE A 238 0.53 13.94 -4.48
N ILE A 239 -0.09 13.71 -5.64
CA ILE A 239 -1.43 14.16 -5.95
C ILE A 239 -2.39 13.04 -5.55
N SER A 240 -3.43 13.34 -4.78
CA SER A 240 -4.36 12.31 -4.30
C SER A 240 -5.80 12.78 -4.29
N THR A 241 -6.72 11.88 -4.65
CA THR A 241 -8.12 12.05 -4.25
C THR A 241 -8.26 11.87 -2.73
N PRO A 242 -9.36 12.33 -2.09
CA PRO A 242 -9.55 12.18 -0.65
C PRO A 242 -9.38 10.75 -0.16
N LEU A 243 -8.77 10.59 1.01
CA LEU A 243 -8.61 9.29 1.66
C LEU A 243 -9.88 8.92 2.42
N SER A 244 -10.20 7.64 2.45
CA SER A 244 -11.43 7.13 3.09
C SER A 244 -11.21 6.60 4.50
N ASN A 245 -9.97 6.25 4.85
CA ASN A 245 -9.61 5.67 6.14
C ASN A 245 -8.63 6.58 6.89
N ASP A 246 -8.54 6.37 8.19
CA ASP A 246 -7.71 7.16 9.07
C ASP A 246 -6.26 6.67 9.06
N LEU A 247 -5.35 7.63 9.02
CA LEU A 247 -3.91 7.43 9.18
C LEU A 247 -3.52 7.71 10.65
N PRO A 248 -2.32 7.27 11.09
CA PRO A 248 -1.81 7.61 12.44
C PRO A 248 -1.81 9.11 12.70
N HIS A 249 -1.49 9.89 11.71
CA HIS A 249 -1.62 11.34 11.65
C HIS A 249 -2.21 11.72 10.28
N PRO A 250 -3.09 12.73 10.19
CA PRO A 250 -3.64 13.15 8.89
C PRO A 250 -2.55 13.64 7.94
N LEU A 251 -2.72 13.36 6.66
CA LEU A 251 -1.97 14.06 5.61
C LEU A 251 -2.63 15.42 5.36
N GLU A 252 -1.80 16.44 5.16
CA GLU A 252 -2.23 17.85 5.06
C GLU A 252 -1.99 18.38 3.66
N HIS A 253 -3.06 18.94 3.04
CA HIS A 253 -2.97 19.57 1.73
C HIS A 253 -1.95 20.72 1.73
N GLY A 254 -1.07 20.72 0.74
CA GLY A 254 -0.04 21.76 0.61
C GLY A 254 1.13 21.66 1.58
N VAL A 255 1.16 20.61 2.42
CA VAL A 255 2.24 20.30 3.33
C VAL A 255 2.98 19.02 2.91
N ASN A 256 2.27 17.91 2.83
CA ASN A 256 2.85 16.60 2.50
C ASN A 256 2.08 15.84 1.40
N ILE A 257 0.98 16.42 0.92
CA ILE A 257 0.15 15.89 -0.16
C ILE A 257 -0.62 17.03 -0.84
N HIS A 258 -0.99 16.84 -2.11
CA HIS A 258 -1.90 17.73 -2.83
C HIS A 258 -3.21 16.98 -3.11
N PHE A 259 -4.28 17.33 -2.39
CA PHE A 259 -5.60 16.75 -2.60
C PHE A 259 -6.32 17.40 -3.78
N VAL A 260 -7.00 16.56 -4.56
CA VAL A 260 -7.80 16.95 -5.73
C VAL A 260 -9.17 16.29 -5.68
N GLU A 261 -10.15 16.91 -6.37
CA GLU A 261 -11.43 16.27 -6.63
C GLU A 261 -11.29 15.10 -7.63
N GLU A 262 -12.28 14.22 -7.66
CA GLU A 262 -12.29 12.99 -8.47
C GLU A 262 -12.59 13.23 -9.97
N ASN A 263 -12.17 14.36 -10.53
CA ASN A 263 -12.45 14.75 -11.90
C ASN A 263 -11.18 15.24 -12.62
N GLU A 264 -11.23 15.24 -13.96
CA GLU A 264 -10.07 15.60 -14.78
C GLU A 264 -9.68 17.08 -14.65
N LEU A 265 -10.64 17.98 -14.40
CA LEU A 265 -10.35 19.41 -14.26
C LEU A 265 -9.48 19.68 -13.04
N SER A 266 -9.89 19.21 -11.86
CA SER A 266 -9.13 19.38 -10.63
C SER A 266 -7.75 18.71 -10.69
N ILE A 267 -7.66 17.54 -11.32
CA ILE A 267 -6.37 16.86 -11.54
C ILE A 267 -5.47 17.69 -12.47
N ARG A 268 -6.04 18.25 -13.56
CA ARG A 268 -5.30 19.11 -14.50
C ARG A 268 -4.74 20.36 -13.82
N GLU A 269 -5.60 21.08 -13.10
CA GLU A 269 -5.20 22.27 -12.35
C GLU A 269 -4.06 21.98 -11.38
N ALA A 270 -4.12 20.87 -10.66
CA ALA A 270 -3.06 20.43 -9.76
C ALA A 270 -1.75 20.11 -10.49
N VAL A 271 -1.81 19.38 -11.61
CA VAL A 271 -0.63 19.03 -12.40
C VAL A 271 0.02 20.28 -12.99
N GLU A 272 -0.75 21.16 -13.60
CA GLU A 272 -0.25 22.42 -14.18
C GLU A 272 0.34 23.30 -13.09
N TYR A 273 -0.32 23.41 -11.93
CA TYR A 273 0.18 24.18 -10.80
C TYR A 273 1.53 23.63 -10.27
N ILE A 274 1.62 22.33 -10.07
CA ILE A 274 2.85 21.66 -9.55
C ILE A 274 4.02 21.82 -10.53
N LEU A 275 3.76 21.69 -11.85
CA LEU A 275 4.78 21.89 -12.88
C LEU A 275 5.26 23.35 -12.94
N ALA A 276 4.36 24.30 -12.75
CA ALA A 276 4.70 25.73 -12.75
C ALA A 276 5.38 26.21 -11.46
N HIS A 277 5.32 25.43 -10.37
CA HIS A 277 5.81 25.82 -9.05
C HIS A 277 6.76 24.75 -8.46
N PRO A 278 8.02 24.65 -8.93
CA PRO A 278 9.00 23.67 -8.45
C PRO A 278 9.24 23.71 -6.93
N ASP A 279 9.22 24.91 -6.33
CA ASP A 279 9.39 25.08 -4.88
C ASP A 279 8.24 24.45 -4.09
N TYR A 280 7.01 24.60 -4.58
CA TYR A 280 5.84 23.95 -3.98
C TYR A 280 5.92 22.42 -4.11
N ARG A 281 6.34 21.91 -5.27
CA ARG A 281 6.61 20.48 -5.47
C ARG A 281 7.63 19.97 -4.47
N HIS A 282 8.77 20.69 -4.35
CA HIS A 282 9.83 20.31 -3.42
C HIS A 282 9.38 20.33 -1.95
N LYS A 283 8.57 21.32 -1.57
CA LYS A 283 7.93 21.34 -0.24
C LYS A 283 7.12 20.09 0.04
N LEU A 284 6.30 19.64 -0.92
CA LEU A 284 5.50 18.41 -0.79
C LEU A 284 6.38 17.17 -0.69
N GLU A 285 7.48 17.10 -1.45
CA GLU A 285 8.44 15.99 -1.41
C GLU A 285 9.08 15.86 -0.02
N LEU A 286 9.52 16.96 0.55
CA LEU A 286 10.08 17.00 1.91
C LEU A 286 9.03 16.65 2.96
N GLY A 287 7.82 17.19 2.84
CA GLY A 287 6.72 16.90 3.76
C GLY A 287 6.27 15.44 3.71
N ALA A 288 6.24 14.82 2.53
CA ALA A 288 5.94 13.40 2.38
C ALA A 288 7.01 12.51 3.04
N ARG A 289 8.30 12.88 2.87
CA ARG A 289 9.41 12.17 3.50
C ARG A 289 9.39 12.31 5.02
N ASP A 290 9.19 13.51 5.54
CA ASP A 290 9.06 13.78 6.98
C ASP A 290 7.89 12.98 7.60
N TYR A 291 6.76 12.94 6.90
CA TYR A 291 5.63 12.12 7.31
C TYR A 291 6.01 10.63 7.41
N TRP A 292 6.70 10.09 6.39
CA TRP A 292 7.16 8.71 6.40
C TRP A 292 8.10 8.42 7.57
N GLU A 293 9.06 9.28 7.81
CA GLU A 293 10.02 9.11 8.90
C GLU A 293 9.36 9.10 10.28
N LYS A 294 8.34 9.94 10.47
CA LYS A 294 7.62 10.05 11.74
C LYS A 294 6.61 8.93 11.97
N TRP A 295 5.92 8.48 10.91
CA TRP A 295 4.72 7.65 11.05
C TRP A 295 4.76 6.35 10.25
N GLY A 296 5.52 6.28 9.17
CA GLY A 296 5.49 5.19 8.19
C GLY A 296 6.56 4.14 8.34
N THR A 297 7.67 4.45 9.00
CA THR A 297 8.79 3.50 9.16
C THR A 297 8.40 2.30 10.02
N PRO A 298 9.08 1.15 9.87
CA PRO A 298 8.87 0.02 10.78
C PRO A 298 9.02 0.38 12.25
N LEU A 299 10.00 1.24 12.58
CA LEU A 299 10.23 1.70 13.96
C LEU A 299 9.06 2.59 14.44
N ALA A 300 8.58 3.52 13.62
CA ALA A 300 7.41 4.32 13.93
C ALA A 300 6.17 3.46 14.20
N SER A 301 5.97 2.40 13.40
CA SER A 301 4.88 1.44 13.63
C SER A 301 5.01 0.71 14.97
N LEU A 302 6.22 0.33 15.39
CA LEU A 302 6.45 -0.26 16.72
C LEU A 302 6.14 0.74 17.84
N ASN A 303 6.56 2.00 17.68
CA ASN A 303 6.28 3.06 18.65
C ASN A 303 4.77 3.33 18.79
N LEU A 304 4.02 3.35 17.68
CA LEU A 304 2.56 3.47 17.68
C LEU A 304 1.86 2.34 18.44
N LEU A 305 2.44 1.14 18.38
CA LEU A 305 1.97 -0.04 19.11
C LEU A 305 2.50 -0.11 20.55
N GLU A 306 3.25 0.90 21.00
CA GLU A 306 3.91 0.93 22.32
C GLU A 306 4.89 -0.24 22.54
N ILE A 307 5.43 -0.80 21.48
CA ILE A 307 6.47 -1.83 21.56
C ILE A 307 7.82 -1.12 21.75
N ARG A 308 8.42 -1.30 22.93
CA ARG A 308 9.73 -0.74 23.26
C ARG A 308 10.84 -1.63 22.67
N ASN A 309 11.92 -0.99 22.21
CA ASN A 309 13.15 -1.68 21.81
C ASN A 309 14.00 -2.06 23.02
#